data_5cd6ab673a8a0e05d277d2d6949e291d
#
_entry.id   5cd6ab673a8a0e05d277d2d6949e291d
#
_cell.length_a   1.000
_cell.length_b   1.000
_cell.length_c   1.000
_cell.angle_alpha   90.00
_cell.angle_beta   90.00
_cell.angle_gamma   90.00
#
_symmetry.space_group_name_H-M   'P 1'
#
loop_
_entity.id
_entity.type
_entity.pdbx_description
1 polymer ?
#
loop_
_entity_poly.entity_id
_entity_poly.type
_entity_poly.pdbx_seq_one_letter_code
_entity_poly.pdbx_strand_id
1 'polypeptide(L)'
;MLKRTPTLVVVPVAMLFFAVSPRAPALMAGQAPDSAAARVNPNSDSTWSGVGSVVVNGAPLSGVVIAGRFVLTAAHVVSGAPVNALQFVLNHGATQWTTPIESVVIHPTYSFPYDDLAVLKLANPVPPSVPIYRMYTGAQTTGLLLTLVGYGASGNGDTGVSVGANSSIKRIGENVLDALQSTVDSSGHTSRFFLYDFDGPTGNGVLGGPTLGNTLETGVAVGDSGSPVFVHNGSAPQLFGITNLASPPTGGTVNYEFGTVGGGIIASDSRFSAWLQTATEGTLGSPAQVDVPLPLWSGVVLAFVLVTLSMRYANAAPLPIARKLTPPSWTKSLQNTSGE
;
A
#
# COMPACT_ATOMS: atom_id res chain seq x y z
N MET A 1 -35.83 26.49 16.77
CA MET A 1 -34.68 25.91 16.05
C MET A 1 -33.99 24.92 16.98
N LEU A 2 -34.34 23.64 16.88
CA LEU A 2 -33.63 22.59 17.64
C LEU A 2 -32.39 22.19 16.84
N LYS A 3 -31.20 22.38 17.47
CA LYS A 3 -29.94 21.84 16.94
C LYS A 3 -29.95 20.32 17.10
N ARG A 4 -30.00 19.58 16.00
CA ARG A 4 -29.73 18.14 16.00
C ARG A 4 -28.24 17.91 16.22
N THR A 5 -27.88 17.32 17.34
CA THR A 5 -26.54 16.78 17.59
C THR A 5 -26.35 15.52 16.71
N PRO A 6 -25.24 15.36 16.00
CA PRO A 6 -24.98 14.12 15.27
C PRO A 6 -24.81 12.98 16.27
N THR A 7 -25.65 11.97 16.16
CA THR A 7 -25.54 10.74 16.94
C THR A 7 -24.40 9.92 16.31
N LEU A 8 -23.33 9.73 17.07
CA LEU A 8 -22.22 8.86 16.69
C LEU A 8 -22.75 7.41 16.66
N VAL A 9 -22.95 6.85 15.48
CA VAL A 9 -23.30 5.44 15.32
C VAL A 9 -22.02 4.62 15.53
N VAL A 10 -21.88 4.05 16.73
CA VAL A 10 -20.85 3.06 17.02
C VAL A 10 -21.34 1.73 16.45
N VAL A 11 -20.81 1.34 15.30
CA VAL A 11 -21.04 0.00 14.74
C VAL A 11 -20.17 -0.99 15.53
N PRO A 12 -20.73 -1.97 16.25
CA PRO A 12 -19.94 -2.96 16.94
C PRO A 12 -19.28 -3.87 15.89
N VAL A 13 -17.94 -3.86 15.85
CA VAL A 13 -17.17 -4.79 15.03
C VAL A 13 -17.27 -6.17 15.67
N ALA A 14 -18.14 -7.03 15.14
CA ALA A 14 -18.18 -8.42 15.52
C ALA A 14 -16.98 -9.15 14.93
N MET A 15 -16.10 -9.69 15.80
CA MET A 15 -14.97 -10.52 15.38
C MET A 15 -15.51 -11.83 14.76
N LEU A 16 -15.27 -12.01 13.47
CA LEU A 16 -15.51 -13.25 12.79
C LEU A 16 -14.18 -13.98 12.56
N PHE A 17 -14.00 -15.11 13.19
CA PHE A 17 -12.89 -16.02 12.90
C PHE A 17 -13.11 -16.66 11.52
N PHE A 18 -12.24 -16.38 10.56
CA PHE A 18 -12.25 -17.07 9.28
C PHE A 18 -11.68 -18.48 9.44
N ALA A 19 -12.55 -19.48 9.39
CA ALA A 19 -12.13 -20.84 9.07
C ALA A 19 -11.75 -20.88 7.59
N VAL A 20 -10.47 -21.11 7.29
CA VAL A 20 -9.95 -21.19 5.92
C VAL A 20 -10.57 -22.40 5.24
N SER A 21 -11.60 -22.20 4.44
CA SER A 21 -12.07 -23.16 3.46
C SER A 21 -11.38 -22.90 2.12
N PRO A 22 -10.82 -23.95 1.48
CA PRO A 22 -10.10 -23.75 0.22
C PRO A 22 -11.09 -23.63 -0.93
N ARG A 23 -11.31 -22.42 -1.42
CA ARG A 23 -11.83 -22.02 -2.75
C ARG A 23 -12.56 -20.68 -2.68
N ALA A 24 -11.97 -19.65 -3.25
CA ALA A 24 -12.64 -18.36 -3.38
C ALA A 24 -12.07 -17.40 -4.44
N PRO A 25 -12.83 -16.60 -5.14
CA PRO A 25 -12.47 -15.51 -6.10
C PRO A 25 -12.68 -14.06 -5.65
N ALA A 26 -12.24 -13.05 -6.48
CA ALA A 26 -12.09 -11.62 -6.16
C ALA A 26 -13.29 -10.73 -6.48
N LEU A 27 -13.55 -9.69 -5.66
CA LEU A 27 -14.49 -8.56 -5.80
C LEU A 27 -15.87 -8.91 -6.35
N MET A 28 -16.90 -8.51 -5.65
CA MET A 28 -18.30 -8.73 -6.04
C MET A 28 -18.70 -7.82 -7.20
N ALA A 29 -19.44 -8.35 -8.14
CA ALA A 29 -20.15 -7.59 -9.16
C ALA A 29 -21.47 -7.05 -8.58
N GLY A 30 -21.95 -5.97 -9.14
CA GLY A 30 -23.28 -5.44 -8.87
C GLY A 30 -24.37 -6.34 -9.45
N GLN A 31 -25.55 -5.77 -9.67
CA GLN A 31 -26.67 -6.44 -10.33
C GLN A 31 -26.45 -6.47 -11.86
N ALA A 32 -27.07 -7.42 -12.53
CA ALA A 32 -27.04 -7.49 -14.00
C ALA A 32 -27.39 -6.13 -14.66
N PRO A 33 -26.67 -5.72 -15.73
CA PRO A 33 -25.79 -6.51 -16.57
C PRO A 33 -24.36 -6.73 -16.06
N ASP A 34 -23.98 -6.19 -14.89
CA ASP A 34 -22.69 -6.46 -14.29
C ASP A 34 -22.56 -7.94 -13.88
N SER A 35 -21.34 -8.45 -13.88
CA SER A 35 -21.06 -9.85 -13.56
C SER A 35 -19.61 -10.06 -13.11
N ALA A 36 -19.36 -11.12 -12.38
CA ALA A 36 -18.01 -11.54 -11.99
C ALA A 36 -17.04 -11.63 -13.19
N ALA A 37 -17.54 -12.00 -14.36
CA ALA A 37 -16.76 -12.07 -15.61
C ALA A 37 -16.44 -10.70 -16.19
N ALA A 38 -17.36 -9.74 -16.08
CA ALA A 38 -17.16 -8.36 -16.56
C ALA A 38 -16.09 -7.62 -15.75
N ARG A 39 -15.87 -8.02 -14.50
CA ARG A 39 -14.86 -7.43 -13.60
C ARG A 39 -13.44 -7.95 -13.85
N VAL A 40 -13.26 -9.00 -14.66
CA VAL A 40 -11.94 -9.57 -14.92
C VAL A 40 -11.08 -8.59 -15.71
N ASN A 41 -9.87 -8.33 -15.21
CA ASN A 41 -8.83 -7.61 -15.92
C ASN A 41 -7.90 -8.60 -16.64
N PRO A 42 -8.09 -8.85 -17.94
CA PRO A 42 -7.27 -9.79 -18.67
C PRO A 42 -5.92 -9.20 -19.11
N ASN A 43 -5.78 -7.87 -19.02
CA ASN A 43 -4.62 -7.16 -19.55
C ASN A 43 -3.46 -7.23 -18.57
N SER A 44 -2.49 -8.05 -18.91
CA SER A 44 -1.23 -8.19 -18.15
C SER A 44 -0.39 -6.91 -18.12
N ASP A 45 -0.57 -6.01 -19.09
CA ASP A 45 0.15 -4.74 -19.22
C ASP A 45 -0.68 -3.53 -18.77
N SER A 46 -1.80 -3.80 -18.09
CA SER A 46 -2.68 -2.74 -17.59
C SER A 46 -2.01 -1.94 -16.47
N THR A 47 -2.58 -0.77 -16.19
CA THR A 47 -2.24 0.05 -15.02
C THR A 47 -2.24 -0.73 -13.70
N TRP A 48 -2.95 -1.86 -13.65
CA TRP A 48 -3.12 -2.71 -12.46
C TRP A 48 -2.19 -3.93 -12.45
N SER A 49 -1.23 -4.05 -13.37
CA SER A 49 -0.33 -5.21 -13.45
C SER A 49 0.63 -5.35 -12.27
N GLY A 50 0.80 -4.31 -11.45
CA GLY A 50 1.54 -4.35 -10.18
C GLY A 50 0.71 -4.85 -8.98
N VAL A 51 -0.58 -5.18 -9.17
CA VAL A 51 -1.37 -5.87 -8.16
C VAL A 51 -1.30 -7.36 -8.44
N GLY A 52 -0.88 -8.12 -7.42
CA GLY A 52 -0.65 -9.55 -7.52
C GLY A 52 -1.37 -10.37 -6.45
N SER A 53 -1.31 -11.67 -6.59
CA SER A 53 -1.78 -12.61 -5.58
C SER A 53 -0.66 -12.95 -4.60
N VAL A 54 -0.92 -12.80 -3.32
CA VAL A 54 -0.12 -13.38 -2.24
C VAL A 54 -0.67 -14.79 -1.98
N VAL A 55 0.06 -15.80 -2.37
CA VAL A 55 -0.33 -17.20 -2.19
C VAL A 55 0.22 -17.71 -0.87
N VAL A 56 -0.67 -18.14 0.02
CA VAL A 56 -0.33 -18.64 1.36
C VAL A 56 -0.81 -20.09 1.46
N ASN A 57 0.09 -21.04 1.59
CA ASN A 57 -0.25 -22.49 1.60
C ASN A 57 -1.14 -22.90 0.42
N GLY A 58 -0.94 -22.30 -0.75
CA GLY A 58 -1.74 -22.56 -1.96
C GLY A 58 -3.05 -21.75 -2.06
N ALA A 59 -3.45 -21.02 -1.02
CA ALA A 59 -4.62 -20.14 -1.05
C ALA A 59 -4.24 -18.75 -1.59
N PRO A 60 -4.90 -18.26 -2.64
CA PRO A 60 -4.67 -16.92 -3.17
C PRO A 60 -5.35 -15.84 -2.32
N LEU A 61 -4.58 -14.82 -1.95
CA LEU A 61 -5.00 -13.57 -1.35
C LEU A 61 -4.41 -12.43 -2.20
N SER A 62 -4.42 -11.21 -1.73
CA SER A 62 -4.01 -10.08 -2.57
C SER A 62 -2.84 -9.28 -1.97
N GLY A 63 -2.11 -8.58 -2.84
CA GLY A 63 -1.04 -7.66 -2.45
C GLY A 63 -0.66 -6.71 -3.60
N VAL A 64 0.07 -5.66 -3.29
CA VAL A 64 0.41 -4.59 -4.22
C VAL A 64 1.90 -4.25 -4.17
N VAL A 65 2.51 -4.07 -5.33
CA VAL A 65 3.92 -3.68 -5.46
C VAL A 65 4.08 -2.21 -5.06
N ILE A 66 4.86 -1.96 -4.02
CA ILE A 66 5.17 -0.61 -3.51
C ILE A 66 6.63 -0.20 -3.71
N ALA A 67 7.49 -1.14 -4.08
CA ALA A 67 8.86 -0.93 -4.53
C ALA A 67 9.31 -2.14 -5.34
N GLY A 68 10.43 -2.05 -6.05
CA GLY A 68 10.86 -3.07 -7.02
C GLY A 68 11.09 -4.48 -6.47
N ARG A 69 11.21 -4.63 -5.13
CA ARG A 69 11.29 -5.91 -4.43
C ARG A 69 10.32 -6.03 -3.26
N PHE A 70 9.35 -5.11 -3.13
CA PHE A 70 8.51 -5.06 -1.96
C PHE A 70 7.03 -4.98 -2.31
N VAL A 71 6.25 -5.79 -1.63
CA VAL A 71 4.80 -5.89 -1.75
C VAL A 71 4.18 -5.53 -0.41
N LEU A 72 3.13 -4.71 -0.42
CA LEU A 72 2.29 -4.43 0.73
C LEU A 72 1.05 -5.33 0.68
N THR A 73 0.68 -5.89 1.82
CA THR A 73 -0.53 -6.69 2.02
C THR A 73 -1.06 -6.48 3.44
N ALA A 74 -2.15 -7.14 3.81
CA ALA A 74 -2.62 -7.17 5.19
C ALA A 74 -1.77 -8.15 6.04
N ALA A 75 -1.51 -7.80 7.29
CA ALA A 75 -0.69 -8.61 8.18
C ALA A 75 -1.35 -9.98 8.49
N HIS A 76 -2.68 -10.02 8.68
CA HIS A 76 -3.39 -11.26 8.95
C HIS A 76 -3.27 -12.30 7.82
N VAL A 77 -3.00 -11.86 6.60
CA VAL A 77 -2.77 -12.71 5.43
C VAL A 77 -1.55 -13.62 5.63
N VAL A 78 -0.50 -13.10 6.26
CA VAL A 78 0.80 -13.78 6.37
C VAL A 78 1.20 -14.10 7.81
N SER A 79 0.45 -13.58 8.79
CA SER A 79 0.74 -13.81 10.21
C SER A 79 0.63 -15.29 10.56
N GLY A 80 1.70 -15.84 11.17
CA GLY A 80 1.79 -17.24 11.54
C GLY A 80 2.10 -18.20 10.38
N ALA A 81 2.15 -17.76 9.13
CA ALA A 81 2.57 -18.59 8.02
C ALA A 81 4.11 -18.63 7.91
N PRO A 82 4.72 -19.81 7.71
CA PRO A 82 6.15 -19.86 7.47
C PRO A 82 6.49 -19.25 6.11
N VAL A 83 7.60 -18.51 6.02
CA VAL A 83 8.00 -17.75 4.82
C VAL A 83 8.08 -18.61 3.56
N ASN A 84 8.54 -19.86 3.71
CA ASN A 84 8.65 -20.83 2.60
C ASN A 84 7.30 -21.33 2.05
N ALA A 85 6.19 -21.03 2.73
CA ALA A 85 4.83 -21.30 2.25
C ALA A 85 4.21 -20.10 1.52
N LEU A 86 4.97 -19.00 1.36
CA LEU A 86 4.51 -17.77 0.76
C LEU A 86 5.11 -17.58 -0.63
N GLN A 87 4.26 -17.19 -1.57
CA GLN A 87 4.66 -16.80 -2.93
C GLN A 87 3.91 -15.54 -3.35
N PHE A 88 4.52 -14.75 -4.21
CA PHE A 88 3.86 -13.64 -4.88
C PHE A 88 3.75 -13.93 -6.37
N VAL A 89 2.56 -13.73 -6.91
CA VAL A 89 2.19 -14.08 -8.28
C VAL A 89 1.64 -12.85 -8.98
N LEU A 90 2.24 -12.46 -10.10
CA LEU A 90 1.74 -11.42 -11.00
C LEU A 90 1.22 -12.01 -12.29
N ASN A 91 0.06 -11.56 -12.74
CA ASN A 91 -0.37 -11.75 -14.11
C ASN A 91 0.23 -10.60 -14.95
N HIS A 92 1.41 -10.85 -15.52
CA HIS A 92 2.18 -9.86 -16.26
C HIS A 92 2.74 -10.52 -17.53
N GLY A 93 2.52 -9.89 -18.68
CA GLY A 93 2.88 -10.46 -19.99
C GLY A 93 2.02 -11.68 -20.38
N ALA A 94 2.50 -12.48 -21.30
CA ALA A 94 1.81 -13.68 -21.78
C ALA A 94 1.87 -14.84 -20.77
N THR A 95 2.70 -14.75 -19.74
CA THR A 95 2.91 -15.78 -18.72
C THR A 95 2.77 -15.20 -17.32
N GLN A 96 2.34 -16.05 -16.40
CA GLN A 96 2.31 -15.70 -14.98
C GLN A 96 3.74 -15.63 -14.43
N TRP A 97 4.09 -14.50 -13.82
CA TRP A 97 5.36 -14.34 -13.11
C TRP A 97 5.18 -14.69 -11.65
N THR A 98 6.06 -15.52 -11.10
CA THR A 98 5.99 -15.98 -9.72
C THR A 98 7.34 -15.88 -9.04
N THR A 99 7.36 -15.48 -7.78
CA THR A 99 8.57 -15.45 -6.95
C THR A 99 8.27 -15.87 -5.51
N PRO A 100 9.18 -16.59 -4.83
CA PRO A 100 9.12 -16.80 -3.39
C PRO A 100 9.22 -15.47 -2.62
N ILE A 101 8.74 -15.47 -1.38
CA ILE A 101 8.98 -14.41 -0.41
C ILE A 101 10.30 -14.70 0.31
N GLU A 102 11.17 -13.68 0.42
CA GLU A 102 12.44 -13.74 1.15
C GLU A 102 12.24 -13.45 2.64
N SER A 103 11.43 -12.45 2.97
CA SER A 103 11.12 -12.09 4.35
C SER A 103 9.78 -11.34 4.45
N VAL A 104 9.26 -11.27 5.68
CA VAL A 104 8.01 -10.61 6.04
C VAL A 104 8.27 -9.63 7.18
N VAL A 105 7.82 -8.39 7.04
CA VAL A 105 7.84 -7.36 8.09
C VAL A 105 6.41 -6.99 8.41
N ILE A 106 5.89 -7.48 9.52
CA ILE A 106 4.56 -7.12 10.05
C ILE A 106 4.68 -5.79 10.81
N HIS A 107 3.66 -4.94 10.73
CA HIS A 107 3.63 -3.70 11.50
C HIS A 107 3.72 -3.99 13.00
N PRO A 108 4.58 -3.30 13.77
CA PRO A 108 4.89 -3.68 15.16
C PRO A 108 3.70 -3.58 16.11
N THR A 109 2.71 -2.76 15.81
CA THR A 109 1.47 -2.62 16.62
C THR A 109 0.29 -3.39 16.02
N TYR A 110 0.54 -4.31 15.07
CA TYR A 110 -0.50 -5.14 14.51
C TYR A 110 -1.23 -5.96 15.58
N SER A 111 -2.53 -5.78 15.62
CA SER A 111 -3.47 -6.60 16.40
C SER A 111 -4.80 -6.59 15.67
N PHE A 112 -5.14 -7.68 14.95
CA PHE A 112 -6.31 -7.70 14.07
C PHE A 112 -7.58 -7.11 14.72
N PRO A 113 -8.29 -6.19 14.04
CA PRO A 113 -8.06 -5.65 12.70
C PRO A 113 -7.16 -4.39 12.65
N TYR A 114 -6.54 -4.02 13.77
CA TYR A 114 -5.77 -2.79 13.93
C TYR A 114 -4.37 -2.93 13.32
N ASP A 115 -3.92 -1.85 12.66
CA ASP A 115 -2.60 -1.74 12.03
C ASP A 115 -2.21 -2.97 11.19
N ASP A 116 -3.21 -3.55 10.54
CA ASP A 116 -3.15 -4.81 9.83
C ASP A 116 -2.42 -4.66 8.49
N LEU A 117 -1.13 -4.37 8.55
CA LEU A 117 -0.24 -4.18 7.41
C LEU A 117 1.01 -5.05 7.52
N ALA A 118 1.44 -5.64 6.40
CA ALA A 118 2.70 -6.34 6.27
C ALA A 118 3.40 -6.00 4.94
N VAL A 119 4.72 -5.85 5.00
CA VAL A 119 5.58 -5.71 3.82
C VAL A 119 6.30 -7.03 3.58
N LEU A 120 6.19 -7.53 2.37
CA LEU A 120 6.85 -8.76 1.90
C LEU A 120 8.04 -8.36 1.04
N LYS A 121 9.23 -8.88 1.35
CA LYS A 121 10.40 -8.78 0.48
C LYS A 121 10.40 -9.96 -0.47
N LEU A 122 10.47 -9.68 -1.77
CA LEU A 122 10.48 -10.68 -2.82
C LEU A 122 11.90 -11.23 -3.02
N ALA A 123 12.03 -12.53 -3.25
CA ALA A 123 13.32 -13.16 -3.59
C ALA A 123 13.88 -12.62 -4.91
N ASN A 124 13.02 -12.33 -5.88
CA ASN A 124 13.41 -11.70 -7.14
C ASN A 124 12.69 -10.36 -7.31
N PRO A 125 13.33 -9.34 -7.91
CA PRO A 125 12.67 -8.09 -8.22
C PRO A 125 11.56 -8.31 -9.25
N VAL A 126 10.50 -7.49 -9.17
CA VAL A 126 9.45 -7.49 -10.21
C VAL A 126 10.02 -7.08 -11.56
N PRO A 127 9.45 -7.56 -12.68
CA PRO A 127 9.84 -7.11 -14.01
C PRO A 127 9.82 -5.58 -14.14
N PRO A 128 10.75 -4.95 -14.87
CA PRO A 128 10.87 -3.48 -14.93
C PRO A 128 9.63 -2.73 -15.45
N SER A 129 8.78 -3.41 -16.21
CA SER A 129 7.53 -2.85 -16.74
C SER A 129 6.36 -2.89 -15.74
N VAL A 130 6.52 -3.56 -14.60
CA VAL A 130 5.49 -3.63 -13.56
C VAL A 130 5.36 -2.28 -12.86
N PRO A 131 4.14 -1.70 -12.78
CA PRO A 131 3.90 -0.46 -12.08
C PRO A 131 4.23 -0.57 -10.59
N ILE A 132 4.84 0.48 -10.05
CA ILE A 132 5.08 0.67 -8.63
C ILE A 132 4.18 1.80 -8.18
N TYR A 133 3.32 1.53 -7.20
CA TYR A 133 2.33 2.50 -6.78
C TYR A 133 2.85 3.36 -5.64
N ARG A 134 2.63 4.67 -5.78
CA ARG A 134 2.92 5.64 -4.73
C ARG A 134 1.74 5.74 -3.78
N MET A 135 2.03 6.06 -2.52
CA MET A 135 1.00 6.35 -1.53
C MET A 135 0.20 7.59 -1.94
N TYR A 136 -1.10 7.55 -1.66
CA TYR A 136 -1.97 8.71 -1.86
C TYR A 136 -1.57 9.85 -0.90
N THR A 137 -1.47 11.05 -1.46
CA THR A 137 -1.03 12.25 -0.71
C THR A 137 -2.11 13.33 -0.64
N GLY A 138 -3.27 13.09 -1.22
CA GLY A 138 -4.39 14.03 -1.19
C GLY A 138 -5.18 14.00 0.13
N ALA A 139 -6.22 14.80 0.20
CA ALA A 139 -7.11 14.85 1.36
C ALA A 139 -7.88 13.53 1.51
N GLN A 140 -7.86 12.95 2.69
CA GLN A 140 -8.62 11.75 3.04
C GLN A 140 -10.02 12.18 3.48
N THR A 141 -10.96 12.24 2.54
CA THR A 141 -12.34 12.68 2.77
C THR A 141 -13.33 11.69 2.20
N THR A 142 -14.53 11.61 2.79
CA THR A 142 -15.65 10.85 2.22
C THR A 142 -16.02 11.37 0.83
N GLY A 143 -16.63 10.52 0.01
CA GLY A 143 -16.99 10.84 -1.38
C GLY A 143 -15.85 10.61 -2.40
N LEU A 144 -14.66 10.15 -1.97
CA LEU A 144 -13.60 9.76 -2.91
C LEU A 144 -14.02 8.51 -3.68
N LEU A 145 -13.84 8.54 -5.00
CA LEU A 145 -13.97 7.37 -5.85
C LEU A 145 -12.81 6.41 -5.55
N LEU A 146 -13.14 5.21 -5.13
CA LEU A 146 -12.22 4.13 -4.82
C LEU A 146 -12.19 3.13 -5.99
N THR A 147 -10.99 2.75 -6.41
CA THR A 147 -10.79 1.61 -7.31
C THR A 147 -10.17 0.46 -6.52
N LEU A 148 -10.88 -0.65 -6.45
CA LEU A 148 -10.47 -1.87 -5.77
C LEU A 148 -9.90 -2.85 -6.81
N VAL A 149 -8.80 -3.51 -6.48
CA VAL A 149 -8.16 -4.49 -7.37
C VAL A 149 -7.73 -5.69 -6.55
N GLY A 150 -8.25 -6.87 -6.88
CA GLY A 150 -7.97 -8.05 -6.04
C GLY A 150 -8.04 -9.39 -6.76
N TYR A 151 -7.77 -10.44 -5.99
CA TYR A 151 -7.77 -11.85 -6.41
C TYR A 151 -8.69 -12.74 -5.53
N GLY A 152 -9.48 -12.12 -4.66
CA GLY A 152 -10.42 -12.78 -3.75
C GLY A 152 -11.69 -13.30 -4.46
N ALA A 153 -12.80 -13.50 -3.70
CA ALA A 153 -14.08 -14.05 -4.13
C ALA A 153 -14.89 -13.14 -5.07
N SER A 154 -15.77 -13.70 -5.91
CA SER A 154 -16.71 -12.97 -6.72
C SER A 154 -18.08 -13.67 -6.80
N GLY A 155 -19.03 -12.93 -7.25
CA GLY A 155 -20.41 -13.28 -7.45
C GLY A 155 -21.15 -12.03 -7.85
N ASN A 156 -22.36 -11.86 -7.39
CA ASN A 156 -23.12 -10.60 -7.54
C ASN A 156 -23.81 -10.21 -6.24
N GLY A 157 -24.22 -8.97 -6.16
CA GLY A 157 -24.83 -8.43 -4.97
C GLY A 157 -26.17 -9.06 -4.55
N ASP A 158 -26.87 -9.71 -5.48
CA ASP A 158 -28.17 -10.35 -5.18
C ASP A 158 -28.01 -11.73 -4.53
N THR A 159 -26.95 -12.49 -4.86
CA THR A 159 -26.81 -13.89 -4.49
C THR A 159 -25.51 -14.22 -3.75
N GLY A 160 -24.69 -13.20 -3.50
CA GLY A 160 -23.41 -13.39 -2.85
C GLY A 160 -22.38 -14.13 -3.71
N VAL A 161 -21.44 -14.78 -3.05
CA VAL A 161 -20.31 -15.46 -3.71
C VAL A 161 -20.75 -16.68 -4.50
N SER A 162 -20.41 -16.71 -5.79
CA SER A 162 -20.72 -17.83 -6.70
C SER A 162 -19.52 -18.35 -7.49
N VAL A 163 -18.41 -17.63 -7.47
CA VAL A 163 -17.19 -17.93 -8.26
C VAL A 163 -15.98 -17.99 -7.34
N GLY A 164 -15.08 -19.03 -7.38
CA GLY A 164 -13.91 -19.29 -6.52
C GLY A 164 -12.64 -18.43 -6.78
N ALA A 165 -11.72 -18.10 -5.78
CA ALA A 165 -10.46 -17.36 -5.94
C ALA A 165 -9.49 -18.04 -6.89
N ASN A 166 -8.71 -17.26 -7.58
CA ASN A 166 -7.75 -17.78 -8.51
C ASN A 166 -6.58 -16.78 -8.65
N SER A 167 -5.37 -17.21 -8.34
CA SER A 167 -4.17 -16.39 -8.46
C SER A 167 -3.89 -15.89 -9.88
N SER A 168 -4.61 -16.43 -10.88
CA SER A 168 -4.51 -16.02 -12.28
C SER A 168 -5.62 -15.05 -12.72
N ILE A 169 -6.63 -14.80 -11.86
CA ILE A 169 -7.79 -13.97 -12.25
C ILE A 169 -7.85 -12.74 -11.34
N LYS A 170 -7.37 -11.64 -11.87
CA LYS A 170 -7.48 -10.31 -11.26
C LYS A 170 -8.81 -9.67 -11.65
N ARG A 171 -9.47 -9.02 -10.69
CA ARG A 171 -10.68 -8.23 -10.93
C ARG A 171 -10.51 -6.80 -10.46
N ILE A 172 -11.29 -5.92 -11.07
CA ILE A 172 -11.32 -4.49 -10.77
C ILE A 172 -12.77 -4.09 -10.55
N GLY A 173 -12.99 -3.24 -9.59
CA GLY A 173 -14.28 -2.63 -9.35
C GLY A 173 -14.13 -1.27 -8.68
N GLU A 174 -15.21 -0.53 -8.63
CA GLU A 174 -15.26 0.81 -8.06
C GLU A 174 -16.30 0.87 -6.95
N ASN A 175 -16.05 1.75 -5.99
CA ASN A 175 -16.97 2.11 -4.93
C ASN A 175 -16.68 3.54 -4.47
N VAL A 176 -17.48 4.09 -3.58
CA VAL A 176 -17.26 5.40 -2.99
C VAL A 176 -16.85 5.26 -1.54
N LEU A 177 -15.97 6.13 -1.06
CA LEU A 177 -15.59 6.18 0.35
C LEU A 177 -16.71 6.80 1.17
N ASP A 178 -17.43 6.00 1.96
CA ASP A 178 -18.59 6.46 2.73
C ASP A 178 -18.21 6.96 4.12
N ALA A 179 -17.25 6.29 4.78
CA ALA A 179 -16.86 6.67 6.13
C ALA A 179 -15.36 6.52 6.39
N LEU A 180 -14.88 7.38 7.26
CA LEU A 180 -13.56 7.31 7.88
C LEU A 180 -13.75 7.08 9.37
N GLN A 181 -13.21 5.99 9.90
CA GLN A 181 -13.33 5.63 11.30
C GLN A 181 -11.97 5.58 11.96
N SER A 182 -11.86 6.20 13.15
CA SER A 182 -10.69 6.05 14.01
C SER A 182 -11.09 5.23 15.24
N THR A 183 -10.34 4.19 15.53
CA THR A 183 -10.60 3.28 16.66
C THR A 183 -9.32 3.03 17.42
N VAL A 184 -9.44 2.86 18.72
CA VAL A 184 -8.30 2.59 19.60
C VAL A 184 -8.35 1.13 20.02
N ASP A 185 -7.21 0.42 19.90
CA ASP A 185 -7.08 -0.95 20.36
C ASP A 185 -6.94 -1.04 21.88
N SER A 186 -6.89 -2.25 22.42
CA SER A 186 -6.72 -2.48 23.87
C SER A 186 -5.38 -2.00 24.43
N SER A 187 -4.40 -1.73 23.58
CA SER A 187 -3.07 -1.22 23.93
C SER A 187 -2.95 0.30 23.80
N GLY A 188 -4.02 0.98 23.39
CA GLY A 188 -4.08 2.43 23.20
C GLY A 188 -3.58 2.93 21.84
N HIS A 189 -3.32 2.05 20.87
CA HIS A 189 -2.94 2.46 19.51
C HIS A 189 -4.20 2.81 18.71
N THR A 190 -4.14 3.93 18.01
CA THR A 190 -5.24 4.39 17.14
C THR A 190 -5.02 3.88 15.73
N SER A 191 -5.96 3.13 15.18
CA SER A 191 -6.02 2.77 13.77
C SER A 191 -7.08 3.59 13.05
N ARG A 192 -6.79 3.93 11.79
CA ARG A 192 -7.72 4.63 10.91
C ARG A 192 -8.15 3.71 9.79
N PHE A 193 -9.45 3.55 9.68
CA PHE A 193 -10.10 2.71 8.68
C PHE A 193 -10.83 3.57 7.66
N PHE A 194 -10.80 3.11 6.41
CA PHE A 194 -11.75 3.51 5.39
C PHE A 194 -12.86 2.47 5.31
N LEU A 195 -14.09 2.93 5.10
CA LEU A 195 -15.26 2.07 4.97
C LEU A 195 -16.10 2.50 3.77
N TYR A 196 -16.69 1.53 3.12
CA TYR A 196 -17.68 1.70 2.05
C TYR A 196 -18.69 0.56 2.16
N ASP A 197 -19.92 0.76 1.70
CA ASP A 197 -20.89 -0.31 1.62
C ASP A 197 -21.20 -0.67 0.17
N PHE A 198 -21.83 -1.81 0.00
CA PHE A 198 -22.18 -2.36 -1.30
C PHE A 198 -23.64 -2.11 -1.55
N ASP A 199 -23.96 -1.01 -2.23
CA ASP A 199 -25.30 -0.52 -2.41
C ASP A 199 -26.15 -1.39 -3.36
N GLY A 200 -27.33 -1.76 -2.88
CA GLY A 200 -28.30 -2.53 -3.64
C GLY A 200 -29.32 -1.67 -4.39
N PRO A 201 -30.24 -2.32 -5.12
CA PRO A 201 -31.25 -1.65 -5.95
C PRO A 201 -32.24 -0.78 -5.19
N THR A 202 -32.34 -0.92 -3.87
CA THR A 202 -33.24 -0.14 -3.02
C THR A 202 -32.64 1.19 -2.56
N GLY A 203 -31.44 1.54 -3.00
CA GLY A 203 -30.77 2.79 -2.69
C GLY A 203 -29.74 2.65 -1.59
N ASN A 204 -29.55 3.68 -0.81
CA ASN A 204 -28.49 3.85 0.16
C ASN A 204 -28.27 2.61 1.02
N GLY A 205 -27.02 2.15 1.05
CA GLY A 205 -26.59 1.06 1.90
C GLY A 205 -26.58 1.42 3.38
N VAL A 206 -25.88 0.62 4.17
CA VAL A 206 -25.87 0.71 5.64
C VAL A 206 -25.21 1.97 6.15
N LEU A 207 -24.18 2.46 5.44
CA LEU A 207 -23.44 3.66 5.84
C LEU A 207 -24.09 4.94 5.34
N GLY A 208 -24.89 4.85 4.28
CA GLY A 208 -25.45 5.99 3.56
C GLY A 208 -24.35 6.83 2.92
N GLY A 209 -24.68 7.64 1.96
CA GLY A 209 -23.70 8.47 1.26
C GLY A 209 -23.95 8.48 -0.24
N PRO A 210 -22.98 8.93 -1.04
CA PRO A 210 -23.07 8.83 -2.48
C PRO A 210 -22.87 7.38 -2.95
N THR A 211 -23.59 6.97 -3.98
CA THR A 211 -23.52 5.64 -4.60
C THR A 211 -23.21 5.75 -6.07
N LEU A 212 -22.53 4.75 -6.65
CA LEU A 212 -22.36 4.59 -8.10
C LEU A 212 -23.57 3.86 -8.72
N GLY A 213 -24.45 3.35 -7.88
CA GLY A 213 -25.60 2.53 -8.27
C GLY A 213 -25.27 1.04 -8.34
N ASN A 214 -26.31 0.25 -8.11
CA ASN A 214 -26.24 -1.20 -7.93
C ASN A 214 -25.69 -2.01 -9.13
N THR A 215 -25.51 -1.41 -10.28
CA THR A 215 -24.92 -2.06 -11.48
C THR A 215 -23.45 -1.68 -11.71
N LEU A 216 -22.89 -0.76 -10.93
CA LEU A 216 -21.52 -0.26 -11.07
C LEU A 216 -20.69 -0.50 -9.81
N GLU A 217 -21.29 -0.46 -8.64
CA GLU A 217 -20.56 -0.69 -7.40
C GLU A 217 -20.02 -2.09 -7.25
N THR A 218 -18.92 -2.18 -6.53
CA THR A 218 -18.29 -3.44 -6.15
C THR A 218 -18.24 -3.58 -4.65
N GLY A 219 -18.46 -4.80 -4.16
CA GLY A 219 -18.18 -5.19 -2.78
C GLY A 219 -16.89 -5.99 -2.68
N VAL A 220 -16.40 -6.17 -1.45
CA VAL A 220 -15.33 -7.12 -1.15
C VAL A 220 -15.88 -8.53 -1.04
N ALA A 221 -15.00 -9.52 -1.16
CA ALA A 221 -15.32 -10.90 -0.83
C ALA A 221 -14.15 -11.59 -0.11
N VAL A 222 -14.36 -12.84 0.33
CA VAL A 222 -13.30 -13.65 0.94
C VAL A 222 -12.11 -13.80 0.00
N GLY A 223 -10.86 -13.60 0.50
CA GLY A 223 -9.64 -13.60 -0.33
C GLY A 223 -9.24 -12.24 -0.90
N ASP A 224 -10.06 -11.18 -0.76
CA ASP A 224 -9.65 -9.81 -1.03
C ASP A 224 -8.81 -9.20 0.10
N SER A 225 -8.58 -9.93 1.17
CA SER A 225 -7.61 -9.55 2.19
C SER A 225 -6.27 -9.19 1.57
N GLY A 226 -5.75 -8.01 1.92
CA GLY A 226 -4.50 -7.48 1.36
C GLY A 226 -4.65 -6.80 -0.01
N SER A 227 -5.86 -6.76 -0.59
CA SER A 227 -6.10 -6.04 -1.84
C SER A 227 -5.93 -4.53 -1.68
N PRO A 228 -5.25 -3.88 -2.62
CA PRO A 228 -5.12 -2.43 -2.62
C PRO A 228 -6.42 -1.75 -3.01
N VAL A 229 -6.62 -0.59 -2.40
CA VAL A 229 -7.62 0.39 -2.78
C VAL A 229 -6.90 1.64 -3.25
N PHE A 230 -7.26 2.10 -4.43
CA PHE A 230 -6.65 3.24 -5.09
C PHE A 230 -7.60 4.42 -5.17
N VAL A 231 -7.02 5.62 -5.16
CA VAL A 231 -7.67 6.88 -5.52
C VAL A 231 -6.90 7.48 -6.68
N HIS A 232 -7.63 8.00 -7.68
CA HIS A 232 -7.03 8.72 -8.79
C HIS A 232 -6.77 10.17 -8.41
N ASN A 233 -5.49 10.57 -8.43
CA ASN A 233 -5.07 11.94 -8.27
C ASN A 233 -4.41 12.41 -9.58
N GLY A 234 -5.20 13.01 -10.45
CA GLY A 234 -4.80 13.26 -11.82
C GLY A 234 -4.87 12.01 -12.70
N SER A 235 -3.79 11.67 -13.44
CA SER A 235 -3.78 10.58 -14.42
C SER A 235 -3.34 9.23 -13.85
N ALA A 236 -2.70 9.18 -12.69
CA ALA A 236 -2.14 7.95 -12.13
C ALA A 236 -2.87 7.52 -10.85
N PRO A 237 -3.15 6.22 -10.68
CA PRO A 237 -3.69 5.71 -9.42
C PRO A 237 -2.65 5.80 -8.30
N GLN A 238 -3.09 6.22 -7.13
CA GLN A 238 -2.30 6.25 -5.90
C GLN A 238 -2.90 5.30 -4.87
N LEU A 239 -2.05 4.59 -4.16
CA LEU A 239 -2.45 3.62 -3.16
C LEU A 239 -2.99 4.34 -1.92
N PHE A 240 -4.29 4.19 -1.67
CA PHE A 240 -4.99 4.79 -0.54
C PHE A 240 -4.94 3.88 0.68
N GLY A 241 -5.33 2.60 0.51
CA GLY A 241 -5.46 1.68 1.61
C GLY A 241 -5.32 0.22 1.22
N ILE A 242 -5.38 -0.64 2.24
CA ILE A 242 -5.34 -2.10 2.11
C ILE A 242 -6.60 -2.66 2.75
N THR A 243 -7.34 -3.47 1.98
CA THR A 243 -8.56 -4.15 2.44
C THR A 243 -8.23 -5.22 3.48
N ASN A 244 -8.96 -5.20 4.60
CA ASN A 244 -8.76 -6.18 5.66
C ASN A 244 -10.05 -6.62 6.36
N LEU A 245 -11.19 -6.01 6.04
CA LEU A 245 -12.45 -6.32 6.70
C LEU A 245 -13.64 -6.39 5.74
N ALA A 246 -14.58 -7.24 6.12
CA ALA A 246 -15.94 -7.25 5.61
C ALA A 246 -16.90 -7.45 6.80
N SER A 247 -18.02 -6.78 6.79
CA SER A 247 -19.07 -6.88 7.84
C SER A 247 -20.45 -7.00 7.21
N PRO A 248 -21.32 -7.87 7.74
CA PRO A 248 -22.69 -7.93 7.29
C PRO A 248 -23.46 -6.69 7.77
N PRO A 249 -24.53 -6.29 7.07
CA PRO A 249 -25.29 -5.08 7.39
C PRO A 249 -25.96 -5.10 8.78
N THR A 250 -26.36 -6.26 9.27
CA THR A 250 -27.20 -6.38 10.49
C THR A 250 -26.66 -7.43 11.47
N GLY A 251 -25.36 -7.73 11.44
CA GLY A 251 -24.79 -8.81 12.25
C GLY A 251 -25.09 -10.20 11.66
N GLY A 252 -24.33 -11.18 12.07
CA GLY A 252 -24.43 -12.54 11.54
C GLY A 252 -23.26 -12.93 10.62
N THR A 253 -23.49 -13.85 9.69
CA THR A 253 -22.47 -14.33 8.75
C THR A 253 -22.43 -13.39 7.54
N VAL A 254 -21.20 -13.03 7.11
CA VAL A 254 -21.01 -12.28 5.87
C VAL A 254 -21.29 -13.19 4.68
N ASN A 255 -22.26 -12.86 3.87
CA ASN A 255 -22.60 -13.55 2.63
C ASN A 255 -22.15 -12.79 1.37
N TYR A 256 -21.60 -11.58 1.56
CA TYR A 256 -21.08 -10.72 0.51
C TYR A 256 -22.15 -10.21 -0.49
N GLU A 257 -23.39 -10.18 -0.08
CA GLU A 257 -24.50 -9.58 -0.80
C GLU A 257 -24.55 -8.06 -0.62
N PHE A 258 -25.49 -7.42 -1.32
CA PHE A 258 -25.77 -6.01 -1.12
C PHE A 258 -26.00 -5.67 0.35
N GLY A 259 -25.48 -4.52 0.78
CA GLY A 259 -25.45 -4.10 2.17
C GLY A 259 -24.20 -4.55 2.93
N THR A 260 -23.33 -5.40 2.36
CA THR A 260 -22.03 -5.73 2.98
C THR A 260 -21.18 -4.48 3.07
N VAL A 261 -20.66 -4.19 4.26
CA VAL A 261 -19.67 -3.13 4.47
C VAL A 261 -18.29 -3.70 4.24
N GLY A 262 -17.55 -3.13 3.31
CA GLY A 262 -16.14 -3.38 3.07
C GLY A 262 -15.28 -2.27 3.66
N GLY A 263 -13.99 -2.57 3.86
CA GLY A 263 -13.07 -1.55 4.34
C GLY A 263 -11.67 -2.08 4.62
N GLY A 264 -10.85 -1.21 5.22
CA GLY A 264 -9.49 -1.57 5.54
C GLY A 264 -8.69 -0.44 6.18
N ILE A 265 -7.39 -0.67 6.28
CA ILE A 265 -6.44 0.29 6.84
C ILE A 265 -6.08 1.34 5.79
N ILE A 266 -6.12 2.61 6.16
CA ILE A 266 -5.63 3.72 5.33
C ILE A 266 -4.10 3.65 5.31
N ALA A 267 -3.54 2.86 4.41
CA ALA A 267 -2.08 2.65 4.31
C ALA A 267 -1.32 3.92 3.94
N SER A 268 -1.99 4.90 3.32
CA SER A 268 -1.47 6.22 2.99
C SER A 268 -1.46 7.20 4.17
N ASP A 269 -1.90 6.79 5.36
CA ASP A 269 -1.78 7.61 6.56
C ASP A 269 -0.31 7.87 6.88
N SER A 270 0.03 9.13 7.14
CA SER A 270 1.41 9.58 7.40
C SER A 270 2.09 8.85 8.55
N ARG A 271 1.34 8.31 9.51
CA ARG A 271 1.87 7.53 10.63
C ARG A 271 2.59 6.25 10.19
N PHE A 272 2.27 5.70 9.02
CA PHE A 272 2.95 4.54 8.46
C PHE A 272 4.20 4.87 7.64
N SER A 273 4.43 6.15 7.29
CA SER A 273 5.48 6.55 6.37
C SER A 273 6.88 6.10 6.80
N ALA A 274 7.23 6.30 8.08
CA ALA A 274 8.55 5.91 8.60
C ALA A 274 8.72 4.38 8.61
N TRP A 275 7.67 3.65 9.01
CA TRP A 275 7.69 2.19 8.99
C TRP A 275 7.81 1.64 7.58
N LEU A 276 7.01 2.14 6.63
CA LEU A 276 7.07 1.74 5.22
C LEU A 276 8.45 1.99 4.62
N GLN A 277 9.07 3.14 4.89
CA GLN A 277 10.44 3.42 4.45
C GLN A 277 11.44 2.41 5.02
N THR A 278 11.34 2.10 6.32
CA THR A 278 12.21 1.11 6.95
C THR A 278 11.97 -0.30 6.40
N ALA A 279 10.71 -0.72 6.30
CA ALA A 279 10.32 -2.04 5.82
C ALA A 279 10.66 -2.28 4.34
N THR A 280 10.77 -1.20 3.55
CA THR A 280 11.21 -1.25 2.14
C THR A 280 12.69 -0.90 1.95
N GLU A 281 13.49 -0.91 3.02
CA GLU A 281 14.93 -0.61 2.97
C GLU A 281 15.22 0.76 2.29
N GLY A 282 14.34 1.75 2.49
CA GLY A 282 14.46 3.09 1.90
C GLY A 282 14.07 3.19 0.42
N THR A 283 13.52 2.13 -0.19
CA THR A 283 13.21 2.09 -1.63
C THR A 283 11.73 2.30 -1.96
N LEU A 284 10.91 2.72 -0.99
CA LEU A 284 9.47 2.96 -1.20
C LEU A 284 9.22 3.85 -2.44
N GLY A 285 8.37 3.38 -3.34
CA GLY A 285 8.03 4.08 -4.58
C GLY A 285 9.10 4.03 -5.67
N SER A 286 10.18 3.27 -5.48
CA SER A 286 11.29 3.17 -6.42
C SER A 286 11.34 1.80 -7.14
N PRO A 287 11.71 1.77 -8.43
CA PRO A 287 11.98 0.51 -9.12
C PRO A 287 13.16 -0.22 -8.48
N ALA A 288 13.26 -1.53 -8.73
CA ALA A 288 14.43 -2.28 -8.32
C ALA A 288 15.68 -1.67 -8.97
N GLN A 289 16.72 -1.47 -8.17
CA GLN A 289 18.04 -1.15 -8.75
C GLN A 289 18.50 -2.37 -9.54
N VAL A 290 18.68 -2.19 -10.83
CA VAL A 290 19.39 -3.17 -11.64
C VAL A 290 20.86 -2.88 -11.39
N ASP A 291 21.57 -3.80 -10.73
CA ASP A 291 23.02 -3.77 -10.69
C ASP A 291 23.52 -3.96 -12.13
N VAL A 292 23.66 -2.86 -12.85
CA VAL A 292 24.35 -2.89 -14.13
C VAL A 292 25.82 -3.06 -13.78
N PRO A 293 26.44 -4.22 -14.11
CA PRO A 293 27.86 -4.40 -13.88
C PRO A 293 28.59 -3.25 -14.56
N LEU A 294 29.34 -2.48 -13.79
CA LEU A 294 30.15 -1.42 -14.38
C LEU A 294 31.03 -2.07 -15.45
N PRO A 295 31.01 -1.58 -16.70
CA PRO A 295 31.84 -2.16 -17.74
C PRO A 295 33.30 -2.17 -17.26
N LEU A 296 34.03 -3.23 -17.52
CA LEU A 296 35.43 -3.42 -17.05
C LEU A 296 36.32 -2.22 -17.28
N TRP A 297 36.03 -1.41 -18.31
CA TRP A 297 36.78 -0.19 -18.60
C TRP A 297 36.44 1.00 -17.67
N SER A 298 35.34 0.96 -16.92
CA SER A 298 34.97 2.07 -16.00
C SER A 298 35.97 2.19 -14.84
N GLY A 299 36.50 1.08 -14.37
CA GLY A 299 37.59 1.09 -13.38
C GLY A 299 38.90 1.70 -13.93
N VAL A 300 39.18 1.48 -15.21
CA VAL A 300 40.34 2.05 -15.89
C VAL A 300 40.20 3.55 -16.06
N VAL A 301 39.02 4.04 -16.45
CA VAL A 301 38.74 5.47 -16.58
C VAL A 301 38.83 6.18 -15.22
N LEU A 302 38.29 5.57 -14.16
CA LEU A 302 38.38 6.15 -12.81
C LEU A 302 39.86 6.21 -12.34
N ALA A 303 40.63 5.16 -12.58
CA ALA A 303 42.05 5.14 -12.27
C ALA A 303 42.83 6.22 -13.04
N PHE A 304 42.55 6.42 -14.35
CA PHE A 304 43.15 7.48 -15.15
C PHE A 304 42.81 8.89 -14.64
N VAL A 305 41.56 9.11 -14.25
CA VAL A 305 41.12 10.39 -13.66
C VAL A 305 41.80 10.67 -12.34
N LEU A 306 41.94 9.67 -11.48
CA LEU A 306 42.63 9.81 -10.19
C LEU A 306 44.12 10.06 -10.37
N VAL A 307 44.79 9.39 -11.32
CA VAL A 307 46.20 9.60 -11.64
C VAL A 307 46.41 11.00 -12.21
N THR A 308 45.56 11.46 -13.11
CA THR A 308 45.70 12.82 -13.69
C THR A 308 45.42 13.92 -12.65
N LEU A 309 44.49 13.71 -11.73
CA LEU A 309 44.24 14.63 -10.61
C LEU A 309 45.44 14.66 -9.64
N SER A 310 46.03 13.50 -9.31
CA SER A 310 47.21 13.44 -8.44
C SER A 310 48.44 14.10 -9.06
N MET A 311 48.67 13.92 -10.37
CA MET A 311 49.77 14.62 -11.09
C MET A 311 49.56 16.14 -11.13
N ARG A 312 48.32 16.63 -11.27
CA ARG A 312 48.04 18.06 -11.21
C ARG A 312 48.26 18.64 -9.82
N TYR A 313 47.94 17.87 -8.77
CA TYR A 313 48.17 18.28 -7.38
C TYR A 313 49.67 18.25 -7.01
N ALA A 314 50.43 17.29 -7.51
CA ALA A 314 51.88 17.18 -7.29
C ALA A 314 52.65 18.29 -7.97
N ASN A 315 52.17 18.83 -9.10
CA ASN A 315 52.79 19.91 -9.85
C ASN A 315 52.29 21.30 -9.48
N ALA A 316 51.34 21.44 -8.54
CA ALA A 316 50.90 22.73 -8.03
C ALA A 316 52.02 23.30 -7.13
N ALA A 317 52.53 24.47 -7.51
CA ALA A 317 53.50 25.20 -6.69
C ALA A 317 52.97 25.41 -5.28
N PRO A 318 53.79 25.26 -4.23
CA PRO A 318 53.34 25.51 -2.87
C PRO A 318 52.83 26.94 -2.72
N LEU A 319 51.65 27.09 -2.14
CA LEU A 319 51.07 28.40 -1.84
C LEU A 319 52.06 29.19 -1.00
N PRO A 320 52.27 30.50 -1.29
CA PRO A 320 53.17 31.34 -0.51
C PRO A 320 52.73 31.40 0.94
N ILE A 321 53.62 31.04 1.85
CA ILE A 321 53.38 31.11 3.29
C ILE A 321 52.99 32.54 3.65
N ALA A 322 51.83 32.74 4.22
CA ALA A 322 51.33 34.02 4.66
C ALA A 322 52.36 34.70 5.57
N ARG A 323 52.84 35.88 5.15
CA ARG A 323 53.69 36.74 5.99
C ARG A 323 52.95 36.98 7.30
N LYS A 324 53.64 36.71 8.43
CA LYS A 324 53.18 37.16 9.77
C LYS A 324 52.88 38.62 9.71
N LEU A 325 51.61 38.99 9.82
CA LEU A 325 51.18 40.38 10.04
C LEU A 325 51.64 40.75 11.45
N THR A 326 52.53 41.76 11.56
CA THR A 326 52.82 42.40 12.84
C THR A 326 51.57 43.17 13.31
N PRO A 327 51.19 43.11 14.57
CA PRO A 327 50.02 43.85 15.05
C PRO A 327 50.29 45.38 15.02
N PRO A 328 49.28 46.20 14.73
CA PRO A 328 49.42 47.64 14.69
C PRO A 328 49.69 48.22 16.07
N SER A 329 50.49 49.34 16.10
CA SER A 329 51.10 50.00 17.23
C SER A 329 50.18 50.81 18.17
N TRP A 330 48.85 50.55 18.16
CA TRP A 330 47.93 51.39 18.97
C TRP A 330 47.49 50.71 20.32
N THR A 331 48.07 49.60 20.73
CA THR A 331 47.79 48.93 22.01
C THR A 331 48.62 49.42 23.19
N LYS A 332 49.18 50.67 23.13
CA LYS A 332 49.85 51.30 24.27
C LYS A 332 49.13 52.60 24.66
N SER A 333 47.91 52.51 25.13
CA SER A 333 47.27 53.63 25.82
C SER A 333 45.99 53.25 26.55
N LEU A 334 46.08 52.27 27.46
CA LEU A 334 45.06 52.04 28.47
C LEU A 334 45.70 51.31 29.68
N GLN A 335 46.68 52.01 30.30
CA GLN A 335 47.09 51.76 31.68
C GLN A 335 47.48 53.12 32.24
N ASN A 336 46.54 53.77 32.88
CA ASN A 336 46.66 54.64 34.03
C ASN A 336 45.38 55.47 34.16
N THR A 337 44.50 55.01 35.04
CA THR A 337 43.69 55.83 35.95
C THR A 337 42.96 54.87 36.88
N SER A 338 43.60 54.45 37.96
CA SER A 338 42.95 54.08 39.19
C SER A 338 43.56 54.96 40.29
N GLY A 339 42.78 55.84 40.84
CA GLY A 339 43.15 56.69 41.93
C GLY A 339 42.05 57.70 42.25
N GLU A 340 41.32 57.40 43.24
CA GLU A 340 40.44 58.05 44.21
C GLU A 340 39.01 57.59 44.19
#